data_d82b243a6e7d676969f5ca79de895057
#
_entry.id   d82b243a6e7d676969f5ca79de895057
#
_cell.length_a   1.000
_cell.length_b   1.000
_cell.length_c   1.000
_cell.angle_alpha   90.00
_cell.angle_beta   90.00
_cell.angle_gamma   90.00
#
_symmetry.space_group_name_H-M   'P 1'
#
loop_
_entity.id
_entity.type
_entity.pdbx_description
1 polymer ?
#
loop_
_entity_poly.entity_id
_entity_poly.type
_entity_poly.pdbx_seq_one_letter_code
_entity_poly.pdbx_strand_id
1 'polypeptide(L)'
;MEIRRRPPNPTVRVENLEYAVPHREAQAKNILEEIVWHKDIEIKNFKKIVSLEDLIKKIENLPAPKDFYKNILESKIKPGVIAEIKKASPSKGVIREDFNPEHIAICYEGLGVSCISVLTDKRFFQGSYEILETVRKSTSLPLLCKDFIISAYQIYKARVSGADAILLIAAILSDDDLIYLKKIADNLKMSVLVEVHNSYELERILELKSFNLIGINNRDLKTFKTDLKTSIELMHTYADIFLKQNIIPISESGINCAEDLESLRSIGIMGVLIGETFMRETDIEQSFKKLFNSI
;
A
#
# COMPACT_ATOMS: atom_id res chain seq x y z
N MET A 1 -4.77 -17.03 -5.03
CA MET A 1 -4.43 -16.95 -6.48
C MET A 1 -2.91 -16.96 -6.56
N GLU A 2 -2.31 -17.86 -7.31
CA GLU A 2 -0.86 -17.90 -7.45
C GLU A 2 -0.42 -16.83 -8.47
N ILE A 3 0.48 -15.95 -8.06
CA ILE A 3 1.05 -14.88 -8.89
C ILE A 3 2.46 -15.26 -9.28
N ARG A 4 2.68 -15.47 -10.58
CA ARG A 4 4.00 -15.82 -11.11
C ARG A 4 4.94 -14.61 -11.04
N ARG A 5 6.10 -14.80 -10.45
CA ARG A 5 7.11 -13.74 -10.21
C ARG A 5 7.93 -13.38 -11.46
N ARG A 6 8.00 -14.27 -12.44
CA ARG A 6 8.79 -14.08 -13.68
C ARG A 6 8.04 -14.63 -14.88
N PRO A 7 8.14 -13.98 -16.04
CA PRO A 7 7.65 -14.58 -17.26
C PRO A 7 8.41 -15.89 -17.52
N PRO A 8 7.72 -16.98 -17.87
CA PRO A 8 8.35 -18.29 -18.12
C PRO A 8 9.16 -18.32 -19.40
N ASN A 9 9.18 -17.26 -20.16
CA ASN A 9 9.75 -17.16 -21.48
C ASN A 9 11.28 -16.94 -21.41
N PRO A 10 12.12 -17.87 -21.89
CA PRO A 10 13.55 -17.65 -21.91
C PRO A 10 13.90 -16.58 -22.96
N THR A 11 14.88 -15.77 -22.65
CA THR A 11 15.51 -14.89 -23.63
C THR A 11 16.54 -15.71 -24.43
N VAL A 12 16.44 -15.69 -25.76
CA VAL A 12 17.36 -16.35 -26.65
C VAL A 12 18.26 -15.31 -27.30
N ARG A 13 19.57 -15.56 -27.30
CA ARG A 13 20.57 -14.71 -27.96
C ARG A 13 21.08 -15.41 -29.19
N VAL A 14 20.98 -14.75 -30.35
CA VAL A 14 21.51 -15.19 -31.61
C VAL A 14 22.23 -14.01 -32.29
N GLU A 15 23.50 -14.15 -32.62
CA GLU A 15 24.29 -13.13 -33.32
C GLU A 15 24.15 -11.71 -32.73
N ASN A 16 24.27 -11.58 -31.44
CA ASN A 16 24.08 -10.33 -30.72
C ASN A 16 22.63 -9.79 -30.67
N LEU A 17 21.67 -10.49 -31.22
CA LEU A 17 20.25 -10.20 -31.07
C LEU A 17 19.70 -10.95 -29.86
N GLU A 18 18.95 -10.22 -29.03
CA GLU A 18 18.23 -10.79 -27.91
C GLU A 18 16.71 -10.70 -28.20
N TYR A 19 16.03 -11.83 -28.16
CA TYR A 19 14.57 -11.87 -28.33
C TYR A 19 13.93 -12.91 -27.43
N ALA A 20 12.68 -12.65 -27.06
CA ALA A 20 11.89 -13.59 -26.29
C ALA A 20 11.11 -14.51 -27.21
N VAL A 21 11.19 -15.82 -27.00
CA VAL A 21 10.38 -16.78 -27.71
C VAL A 21 8.94 -16.68 -27.25
N PRO A 22 7.98 -16.39 -28.15
CA PRO A 22 6.58 -16.34 -27.76
C PRO A 22 6.12 -17.69 -27.18
N HIS A 23 5.63 -17.66 -25.94
CA HIS A 23 5.07 -18.82 -25.27
C HIS A 23 3.75 -18.45 -24.60
N ARG A 24 2.81 -19.39 -24.57
CA ARG A 24 1.47 -19.16 -24.00
C ARG A 24 1.52 -18.67 -22.55
N GLU A 25 2.51 -19.13 -21.79
CA GLU A 25 2.70 -18.74 -20.39
C GLU A 25 3.53 -17.46 -20.19
N ALA A 26 4.07 -16.90 -21.26
CA ALA A 26 4.78 -15.61 -21.23
C ALA A 26 3.83 -14.41 -21.19
N GLN A 27 2.52 -14.64 -21.28
CA GLN A 27 1.53 -13.60 -21.12
C GLN A 27 1.06 -13.55 -19.67
N ALA A 28 0.88 -12.33 -19.15
CA ALA A 28 0.30 -12.14 -17.83
C ALA A 28 -1.18 -12.59 -17.83
N LYS A 29 -1.57 -13.38 -16.86
CA LYS A 29 -2.95 -13.92 -16.73
C LYS A 29 -3.92 -12.91 -16.13
N ASN A 30 -3.40 -11.90 -15.47
CA ASN A 30 -4.16 -10.84 -14.82
C ASN A 30 -3.28 -9.61 -14.61
N ILE A 31 -3.91 -8.50 -14.26
CA ILE A 31 -3.23 -7.22 -14.05
C ILE A 31 -2.16 -7.28 -12.95
N LEU A 32 -2.37 -8.08 -11.91
CA LEU A 32 -1.44 -8.18 -10.79
C LEU A 32 -0.13 -8.86 -11.23
N GLU A 33 -0.20 -9.91 -12.06
CA GLU A 33 1.00 -10.48 -12.69
C GLU A 33 1.71 -9.47 -13.60
N GLU A 34 0.96 -8.70 -14.38
CA GLU A 34 1.54 -7.66 -15.24
C GLU A 34 2.31 -6.62 -14.40
N ILE A 35 1.71 -6.18 -13.31
CA ILE A 35 2.34 -5.23 -12.38
C ILE A 35 3.61 -5.84 -11.77
N VAL A 36 3.55 -7.05 -11.23
CA VAL A 36 4.69 -7.72 -10.60
C VAL A 36 5.84 -7.94 -11.58
N TRP A 37 5.55 -8.36 -12.81
CA TRP A 37 6.58 -8.54 -13.84
C TRP A 37 7.21 -7.22 -14.25
N HIS A 38 6.41 -6.17 -14.39
CA HIS A 38 6.93 -4.83 -14.65
C HIS A 38 7.80 -4.33 -13.50
N LYS A 39 7.39 -4.57 -12.27
CA LYS A 39 8.12 -4.18 -11.06
C LYS A 39 9.51 -4.84 -10.99
N ASP A 40 9.65 -6.10 -11.41
CA ASP A 40 10.95 -6.77 -11.49
C ASP A 40 11.91 -6.06 -12.47
N ILE A 41 11.38 -5.56 -13.60
CA ILE A 41 12.15 -4.76 -14.57
C ILE A 41 12.51 -3.38 -13.97
N GLU A 42 11.54 -2.71 -13.34
CA GLU A 42 11.74 -1.40 -12.73
C GLU A 42 12.82 -1.43 -11.65
N ILE A 43 12.80 -2.44 -10.76
CA ILE A 43 13.82 -2.64 -9.72
C ILE A 43 15.21 -2.83 -10.32
N LYS A 44 15.34 -3.62 -11.42
CA LYS A 44 16.61 -3.80 -12.10
C LYS A 44 17.16 -2.47 -12.64
N ASN A 45 16.28 -1.61 -13.16
CA ASN A 45 16.67 -0.29 -13.64
C ASN A 45 17.07 0.66 -12.50
N PHE A 46 16.35 0.66 -11.39
CA PHE A 46 16.73 1.45 -10.21
C PHE A 46 18.11 1.06 -9.67
N LYS A 47 18.39 -0.26 -9.60
CA LYS A 47 19.70 -0.76 -9.13
C LYS A 47 20.88 -0.34 -10.02
N LYS A 48 20.65 -0.04 -11.32
CA LYS A 48 21.68 0.49 -12.21
C LYS A 48 21.99 1.96 -11.92
N ILE A 49 21.02 2.72 -11.39
CA ILE A 49 21.16 4.15 -11.13
C ILE A 49 21.70 4.40 -9.72
N VAL A 50 21.18 3.67 -8.73
CA VAL A 50 21.59 3.81 -7.32
C VAL A 50 21.80 2.40 -6.74
N SER A 51 22.98 2.14 -6.21
CA SER A 51 23.29 0.87 -5.58
C SER A 51 22.57 0.69 -4.23
N LEU A 52 22.42 -0.54 -3.78
CA LEU A 52 21.89 -0.82 -2.44
C LEU A 52 22.78 -0.22 -1.34
N GLU A 53 24.11 -0.27 -1.54
CA GLU A 53 25.09 0.29 -0.62
C GLU A 53 24.92 1.81 -0.46
N ASP A 54 24.65 2.53 -1.56
CA ASP A 54 24.40 3.97 -1.51
C ASP A 54 23.08 4.29 -0.78
N LEU A 55 22.07 3.46 -0.92
CA LEU A 55 20.82 3.61 -0.17
C LEU A 55 21.06 3.39 1.34
N ILE A 56 21.83 2.37 1.73
CA ILE A 56 22.18 2.09 3.12
C ILE A 56 22.92 3.28 3.73
N LYS A 57 23.95 3.80 3.06
CA LYS A 57 24.71 4.98 3.52
C LYS A 57 23.83 6.22 3.70
N LYS A 58 22.87 6.45 2.82
CA LYS A 58 21.92 7.56 2.94
C LYS A 58 21.04 7.41 4.18
N ILE A 59 20.61 6.20 4.49
CA ILE A 59 19.72 5.93 5.64
C ILE A 59 20.39 6.23 6.97
N GLU A 60 21.70 6.02 7.11
CA GLU A 60 22.46 6.30 8.34
C GLU A 60 22.31 7.75 8.83
N ASN A 61 22.08 8.69 7.91
CA ASN A 61 21.92 10.11 8.20
C ASN A 61 20.44 10.56 8.30
N LEU A 62 19.48 9.66 8.16
CA LEU A 62 18.07 10.01 8.25
C LEU A 62 17.56 9.94 9.70
N PRO A 63 16.62 10.82 10.08
CA PRO A 63 15.91 10.68 11.34
C PRO A 63 15.18 9.32 11.41
N ALA A 64 14.92 8.84 12.62
CA ALA A 64 14.13 7.62 12.79
C ALA A 64 12.75 7.75 12.11
N PRO A 65 12.19 6.66 11.55
CA PRO A 65 10.83 6.67 11.04
C PRO A 65 9.83 7.07 12.12
N LYS A 66 8.74 7.71 11.72
CA LYS A 66 7.63 8.03 12.60
C LYS A 66 6.80 6.78 12.85
N ASP A 67 6.21 6.70 14.03
CA ASP A 67 5.43 5.53 14.44
C ASP A 67 4.05 5.53 13.77
N PHE A 68 3.94 4.84 12.66
CA PHE A 68 2.71 4.72 11.87
C PHE A 68 1.62 3.96 12.64
N TYR A 69 1.99 2.90 13.37
CA TYR A 69 1.08 2.10 14.18
C TYR A 69 0.45 2.95 15.30
N LYS A 70 1.28 3.64 16.07
CA LYS A 70 0.85 4.48 17.19
C LYS A 70 -0.07 5.61 16.72
N ASN A 71 0.23 6.24 15.59
CA ASN A 71 -0.61 7.32 15.05
C ASN A 71 -2.02 6.86 14.68
N ILE A 72 -2.19 5.63 14.20
CA ILE A 72 -3.53 5.06 13.96
C ILE A 72 -4.22 4.73 15.29
N LEU A 73 -3.49 4.08 16.21
CA LEU A 73 -4.02 3.66 17.50
C LEU A 73 -4.50 4.85 18.35
N GLU A 74 -3.72 5.94 18.39
CA GLU A 74 -4.00 7.15 19.17
C GLU A 74 -4.78 8.22 18.41
N SER A 75 -5.27 7.92 17.19
CA SER A 75 -6.04 8.86 16.39
C SER A 75 -7.24 9.42 17.15
N LYS A 76 -7.46 10.74 17.05
CA LYS A 76 -8.65 11.40 17.59
C LYS A 76 -9.91 11.10 16.79
N ILE A 77 -9.74 10.83 15.49
CA ILE A 77 -10.81 10.42 14.58
C ILE A 77 -10.87 8.89 14.60
N LYS A 78 -12.05 8.32 14.77
CA LYS A 78 -12.25 6.87 14.80
C LYS A 78 -13.29 6.44 13.76
N PRO A 79 -12.93 5.47 12.92
CA PRO A 79 -11.61 4.82 12.74
C PRO A 79 -10.49 5.77 12.34
N GLY A 80 -9.22 5.46 12.70
CA GLY A 80 -8.07 6.27 12.29
C GLY A 80 -7.93 6.35 10.76
N VAL A 81 -7.65 7.52 10.22
CA VAL A 81 -7.67 7.77 8.77
C VAL A 81 -6.26 7.70 8.18
N ILE A 82 -6.07 6.80 7.21
CA ILE A 82 -4.92 6.80 6.29
C ILE A 82 -5.43 7.41 4.98
N ALA A 83 -5.10 8.68 4.75
CA ALA A 83 -5.52 9.38 3.54
C ALA A 83 -4.55 9.12 2.39
N GLU A 84 -5.07 8.64 1.25
CA GLU A 84 -4.23 8.21 0.12
C GLU A 84 -4.08 9.33 -0.92
N ILE A 85 -2.85 9.62 -1.30
CA ILE A 85 -2.47 10.50 -2.42
C ILE A 85 -2.29 9.63 -3.67
N LYS A 86 -3.24 9.69 -4.60
CA LYS A 86 -3.32 8.87 -5.79
C LYS A 86 -3.79 9.64 -7.00
N LYS A 87 -2.95 9.74 -8.05
CA LYS A 87 -3.29 10.44 -9.30
C LYS A 87 -4.18 9.61 -10.20
N ALA A 88 -3.86 8.34 -10.36
CA ALA A 88 -4.52 7.43 -11.30
C ALA A 88 -4.62 6.00 -10.74
N SER A 89 -5.44 5.16 -11.37
CA SER A 89 -5.49 3.72 -11.12
C SER A 89 -5.82 2.94 -12.39
N PRO A 90 -5.45 1.64 -12.50
CA PRO A 90 -5.77 0.81 -13.66
C PRO A 90 -7.26 0.73 -13.98
N SER A 91 -8.11 0.78 -12.95
CA SER A 91 -9.56 0.62 -13.09
C SER A 91 -10.31 1.91 -13.45
N LYS A 92 -9.71 3.09 -13.20
CA LYS A 92 -10.38 4.41 -13.36
C LYS A 92 -9.61 5.37 -14.28
N GLY A 93 -8.38 5.05 -14.67
CA GLY A 93 -7.51 6.02 -15.35
C GLY A 93 -7.09 7.15 -14.41
N VAL A 94 -6.96 8.36 -14.94
CA VAL A 94 -6.68 9.56 -14.15
C VAL A 94 -7.90 9.89 -13.28
N ILE A 95 -7.67 9.98 -11.96
CA ILE A 95 -8.71 10.28 -10.95
C ILE A 95 -8.71 11.78 -10.64
N ARG A 96 -7.52 12.39 -10.60
CA ARG A 96 -7.35 13.82 -10.32
C ARG A 96 -6.43 14.48 -11.32
N GLU A 97 -6.98 15.39 -12.13
CA GLU A 97 -6.23 16.13 -13.15
C GLU A 97 -5.33 17.21 -12.52
N ASP A 98 -5.86 17.99 -11.58
CA ASP A 98 -5.18 19.05 -10.82
C ASP A 98 -4.33 18.49 -9.68
N PHE A 99 -3.52 17.44 -9.97
CA PHE A 99 -2.77 16.70 -8.99
C PHE A 99 -1.56 17.47 -8.45
N ASN A 100 -1.72 18.04 -7.25
CA ASN A 100 -0.65 18.69 -6.51
C ASN A 100 -0.42 17.97 -5.17
N PRO A 101 0.58 17.05 -5.07
CA PRO A 101 0.79 16.23 -3.88
C PRO A 101 1.19 17.03 -2.64
N GLU A 102 1.89 18.16 -2.80
CA GLU A 102 2.24 19.06 -1.70
C GLU A 102 0.98 19.66 -1.05
N HIS A 103 0.12 20.27 -1.88
CA HIS A 103 -1.12 20.88 -1.41
C HIS A 103 -2.06 19.84 -0.77
N ILE A 104 -2.17 18.66 -1.36
CA ILE A 104 -2.99 17.57 -0.85
C ILE A 104 -2.48 17.11 0.53
N ALA A 105 -1.15 16.98 0.71
CA ALA A 105 -0.56 16.57 1.98
C ALA A 105 -0.80 17.59 3.09
N ILE A 106 -0.67 18.89 2.80
CA ILE A 106 -0.96 19.96 3.74
C ILE A 106 -2.44 19.96 4.13
N CYS A 107 -3.34 19.77 3.16
CA CYS A 107 -4.77 19.65 3.40
C CYS A 107 -5.09 18.48 4.34
N TYR A 108 -4.55 17.30 4.07
CA TYR A 108 -4.74 16.11 4.90
C TYR A 108 -4.24 16.31 6.34
N GLU A 109 -3.07 16.93 6.53
CA GLU A 109 -2.55 17.25 7.86
C GLU A 109 -3.48 18.22 8.60
N GLY A 110 -3.98 19.26 7.90
CA GLY A 110 -4.94 20.22 8.45
C GLY A 110 -6.28 19.59 8.87
N LEU A 111 -6.69 18.51 8.21
CA LEU A 111 -7.90 17.75 8.53
C LEU A 111 -7.70 16.77 9.69
N GLY A 112 -6.47 16.60 10.19
CA GLY A 112 -6.17 15.75 11.33
C GLY A 112 -6.19 14.26 11.02
N VAL A 113 -5.91 13.84 9.77
CA VAL A 113 -5.76 12.42 9.43
C VAL A 113 -4.59 11.80 10.19
N SER A 114 -4.63 10.51 10.44
CA SER A 114 -3.60 9.82 11.23
C SER A 114 -2.30 9.63 10.47
N CYS A 115 -2.40 9.26 9.18
CA CYS A 115 -1.27 8.95 8.32
C CYS A 115 -1.63 9.27 6.87
N ILE A 116 -0.60 9.36 6.02
CA ILE A 116 -0.78 9.54 4.58
C ILE A 116 -0.20 8.33 3.84
N SER A 117 -0.95 7.79 2.87
CA SER A 117 -0.50 6.77 1.93
C SER A 117 -0.15 7.44 0.60
N VAL A 118 1.01 7.11 0.02
CA VAL A 118 1.47 7.70 -1.25
C VAL A 118 1.75 6.60 -2.26
N LEU A 119 1.06 6.63 -3.40
CA LEU A 119 1.31 5.73 -4.52
C LEU A 119 2.69 6.03 -5.13
N THR A 120 3.55 5.00 -5.22
CA THR A 120 4.89 5.13 -5.83
C THR A 120 5.04 4.32 -7.12
N ASP A 121 4.06 3.53 -7.51
CA ASP A 121 4.04 2.87 -8.80
C ASP A 121 3.81 3.87 -9.95
N LYS A 122 4.77 3.91 -10.89
CA LYS A 122 4.76 4.89 -11.99
C LYS A 122 3.85 4.48 -13.13
N ARG A 123 3.93 3.22 -13.57
CA ARG A 123 3.28 2.77 -14.80
C ARG A 123 1.76 2.67 -14.66
N PHE A 124 1.28 2.13 -13.55
CA PHE A 124 -0.13 1.78 -13.39
C PHE A 124 -0.91 2.80 -12.57
N PHE A 125 -0.22 3.58 -11.71
CA PHE A 125 -0.86 4.55 -10.82
C PHE A 125 -0.37 5.98 -11.03
N GLN A 126 0.56 6.24 -11.95
CA GLN A 126 1.19 7.54 -12.18
C GLN A 126 1.77 8.15 -10.89
N GLY A 127 2.18 7.28 -9.96
CA GLY A 127 2.90 7.63 -8.74
C GLY A 127 4.41 7.69 -8.97
N SER A 128 5.16 8.08 -7.94
CA SER A 128 6.63 7.96 -7.96
C SER A 128 7.24 8.18 -6.57
N TYR A 129 8.51 7.78 -6.41
CA TYR A 129 9.26 8.08 -5.20
C TYR A 129 9.51 9.58 -5.01
N GLU A 130 9.60 10.36 -6.10
CA GLU A 130 9.71 11.82 -6.09
C GLU A 130 8.45 12.48 -5.50
N ILE A 131 7.27 11.92 -5.77
CA ILE A 131 6.01 12.36 -5.13
C ILE A 131 6.08 12.09 -3.62
N LEU A 132 6.55 10.91 -3.21
CA LEU A 132 6.73 10.58 -1.79
C LEU A 132 7.70 11.55 -1.10
N GLU A 133 8.81 11.90 -1.74
CA GLU A 133 9.78 12.89 -1.23
C GLU A 133 9.17 14.29 -1.11
N THR A 134 8.34 14.69 -2.07
CA THR A 134 7.59 15.95 -2.02
C THR A 134 6.63 15.96 -0.84
N VAL A 135 5.83 14.92 -0.68
CA VAL A 135 4.90 14.76 0.45
C VAL A 135 5.66 14.76 1.78
N ARG A 136 6.84 14.08 1.87
CA ARG A 136 7.64 14.08 3.10
C ARG A 136 8.06 15.47 3.53
N LYS A 137 8.37 16.36 2.59
CA LYS A 137 8.76 17.76 2.89
C LYS A 137 7.59 18.62 3.32
N SER A 138 6.37 18.24 2.97
CA SER A 138 5.14 19.04 3.12
C SER A 138 4.32 18.68 4.37
N THR A 139 4.65 17.59 5.07
CA THR A 139 3.86 17.13 6.22
C THR A 139 4.71 16.52 7.32
N SER A 140 4.22 16.63 8.55
CA SER A 140 4.79 15.96 9.72
C SER A 140 4.19 14.56 9.97
N LEU A 141 3.14 14.16 9.27
CA LEU A 141 2.46 12.86 9.45
C LEU A 141 3.33 11.67 9.02
N PRO A 142 3.11 10.47 9.59
CA PRO A 142 3.71 9.24 9.07
C PRO A 142 3.26 8.93 7.66
N LEU A 143 4.21 8.45 6.82
CA LEU A 143 3.98 8.15 5.41
C LEU A 143 4.09 6.65 5.12
N LEU A 144 3.07 6.11 4.45
CA LEU A 144 3.07 4.77 3.86
C LEU A 144 3.51 4.85 2.39
N CYS A 145 4.59 4.14 2.03
CA CYS A 145 4.92 3.86 0.63
C CYS A 145 3.96 2.77 0.11
N LYS A 146 2.99 3.15 -0.70
CA LYS A 146 1.99 2.25 -1.30
C LYS A 146 2.51 1.78 -2.66
N ASP A 147 3.14 0.61 -2.70
CA ASP A 147 3.76 0.00 -3.88
C ASP A 147 3.62 -1.52 -3.84
N PHE A 148 3.92 -2.20 -4.94
CA PHE A 148 4.02 -3.65 -5.02
C PHE A 148 5.45 -4.08 -4.67
N ILE A 149 5.70 -4.24 -3.37
CA ILE A 149 7.03 -4.57 -2.86
C ILE A 149 7.30 -6.06 -3.03
N ILE A 150 8.35 -6.39 -3.80
CA ILE A 150 8.80 -7.76 -4.10
C ILE A 150 10.30 -7.95 -3.85
N SER A 151 10.98 -6.92 -3.35
CA SER A 151 12.43 -6.92 -3.12
C SER A 151 12.81 -6.02 -1.96
N ALA A 152 13.78 -6.44 -1.16
CA ALA A 152 14.37 -5.62 -0.10
C ALA A 152 14.85 -4.25 -0.60
N TYR A 153 15.37 -4.17 -1.84
CA TYR A 153 15.81 -2.90 -2.44
C TYR A 153 14.73 -1.81 -2.39
N GLN A 154 13.46 -2.18 -2.65
CA GLN A 154 12.36 -1.20 -2.61
C GLN A 154 12.13 -0.65 -1.20
N ILE A 155 12.35 -1.46 -0.16
CA ILE A 155 12.20 -1.02 1.24
C ILE A 155 13.25 0.04 1.58
N TYR A 156 14.52 -0.20 1.22
CA TYR A 156 15.59 0.79 1.39
C TYR A 156 15.31 2.07 0.60
N LYS A 157 14.84 1.93 -0.65
CA LYS A 157 14.47 3.07 -1.50
C LYS A 157 13.31 3.87 -0.90
N ALA A 158 12.24 3.19 -0.43
CA ALA A 158 11.11 3.83 0.26
C ALA A 158 11.58 4.61 1.49
N ARG A 159 12.46 4.01 2.31
CA ARG A 159 13.01 4.67 3.49
C ARG A 159 13.80 5.94 3.14
N VAL A 160 14.66 5.87 2.13
CA VAL A 160 15.42 7.04 1.66
C VAL A 160 14.51 8.13 1.12
N SER A 161 13.40 7.77 0.47
CA SER A 161 12.41 8.73 -0.03
C SER A 161 11.43 9.24 1.04
N GLY A 162 11.64 8.89 2.32
CA GLY A 162 10.92 9.47 3.45
C GLY A 162 9.71 8.67 3.95
N ALA A 163 9.56 7.41 3.54
CA ALA A 163 8.53 6.53 4.10
C ALA A 163 8.84 6.12 5.54
N ASP A 164 7.79 6.02 6.35
CA ASP A 164 7.78 5.52 7.72
C ASP A 164 7.18 4.10 7.80
N ALA A 165 6.40 3.75 6.78
CA ALA A 165 5.77 2.45 6.64
C ALA A 165 5.82 1.97 5.19
N ILE A 166 5.70 0.65 5.00
CA ILE A 166 5.60 -0.01 3.70
C ILE A 166 4.37 -0.91 3.63
N LEU A 167 3.94 -1.21 2.40
CA LEU A 167 2.91 -2.19 2.11
C LEU A 167 3.56 -3.52 1.71
N LEU A 168 3.09 -4.63 2.30
CA LEU A 168 3.33 -5.99 1.81
C LEU A 168 1.98 -6.61 1.43
N ILE A 169 1.89 -7.27 0.27
CA ILE A 169 0.63 -7.82 -0.25
C ILE A 169 0.69 -9.35 -0.18
N ALA A 170 -0.17 -9.95 0.62
CA ALA A 170 -0.20 -11.41 0.83
C ALA A 170 -0.44 -12.18 -0.49
N ALA A 171 -1.23 -11.62 -1.41
CA ALA A 171 -1.52 -12.23 -2.71
C ALA A 171 -0.31 -12.40 -3.63
N ILE A 172 0.77 -11.61 -3.47
CA ILE A 172 1.95 -11.63 -4.34
C ILE A 172 3.21 -12.16 -3.68
N LEU A 173 3.17 -12.42 -2.37
CA LEU A 173 4.32 -12.83 -1.56
C LEU A 173 4.09 -14.20 -0.94
N SER A 174 5.13 -15.04 -0.95
CA SER A 174 5.17 -16.25 -0.14
C SER A 174 5.34 -15.90 1.35
N ASP A 175 5.11 -16.86 2.24
CA ASP A 175 5.31 -16.67 3.68
C ASP A 175 6.77 -16.35 4.00
N ASP A 176 7.71 -17.01 3.34
CA ASP A 176 9.15 -16.73 3.47
C ASP A 176 9.51 -15.31 3.00
N ASP A 177 8.95 -14.86 1.87
CA ASP A 177 9.14 -13.48 1.38
C ASP A 177 8.56 -12.46 2.37
N LEU A 178 7.36 -12.71 2.89
CA LEU A 178 6.70 -11.84 3.86
C LEU A 178 7.55 -11.67 5.12
N ILE A 179 8.03 -12.77 5.71
CA ILE A 179 8.89 -12.75 6.90
C ILE A 179 10.24 -12.08 6.60
N TYR A 180 10.85 -12.39 5.46
CA TYR A 180 12.11 -11.78 5.06
C TYR A 180 11.99 -10.26 4.89
N LEU A 181 10.99 -9.78 4.13
CA LEU A 181 10.78 -8.37 3.88
C LEU A 181 10.36 -7.62 5.15
N LYS A 182 9.53 -8.25 6.00
CA LYS A 182 9.19 -7.72 7.32
C LYS A 182 10.43 -7.49 8.18
N LYS A 183 11.35 -8.47 8.21
CA LYS A 183 12.60 -8.38 8.98
C LYS A 183 13.49 -7.22 8.50
N ILE A 184 13.52 -6.96 7.18
CA ILE A 184 14.22 -5.80 6.64
C ILE A 184 13.57 -4.48 7.10
N ALA A 185 12.23 -4.39 7.04
CA ALA A 185 11.51 -3.23 7.51
C ALA A 185 11.71 -2.98 9.01
N ASP A 186 11.68 -4.03 9.83
CA ASP A 186 11.93 -3.94 11.28
C ASP A 186 13.34 -3.42 11.59
N ASN A 187 14.36 -3.92 10.88
CA ASN A 187 15.73 -3.42 11.02
C ASN A 187 15.85 -1.93 10.70
N LEU A 188 15.01 -1.43 9.79
CA LEU A 188 14.90 0.00 9.46
C LEU A 188 13.91 0.75 10.35
N LYS A 189 13.31 0.08 11.35
CA LYS A 189 12.29 0.61 12.26
C LYS A 189 11.03 1.12 11.57
N MET A 190 10.75 0.61 10.37
CA MET A 190 9.55 0.96 9.60
C MET A 190 8.38 0.07 9.99
N SER A 191 7.18 0.64 10.05
CA SER A 191 5.94 -0.13 10.17
C SER A 191 5.64 -0.90 8.88
N VAL A 192 4.94 -2.03 9.02
CA VAL A 192 4.48 -2.82 7.87
C VAL A 192 2.97 -2.98 7.93
N LEU A 193 2.30 -2.47 6.90
CA LEU A 193 0.91 -2.79 6.62
C LEU A 193 0.89 -4.01 5.68
N VAL A 194 0.30 -5.13 6.13
CA VAL A 194 0.12 -6.30 5.26
C VAL A 194 -1.31 -6.34 4.74
N GLU A 195 -1.47 -6.39 3.41
CA GLU A 195 -2.76 -6.36 2.74
C GLU A 195 -3.24 -7.78 2.42
N VAL A 196 -4.51 -8.06 2.74
CA VAL A 196 -5.21 -9.32 2.47
C VAL A 196 -6.55 -9.07 1.79
N HIS A 197 -7.04 -10.04 0.97
CA HIS A 197 -8.26 -9.91 0.17
C HIS A 197 -9.32 -10.97 0.47
N ASN A 198 -8.99 -11.98 1.27
CA ASN A 198 -9.87 -13.10 1.59
C ASN A 198 -9.40 -13.83 2.86
N SER A 199 -10.23 -14.78 3.34
CA SER A 199 -9.96 -15.57 4.54
C SER A 199 -8.66 -16.39 4.43
N TYR A 200 -8.39 -17.00 3.28
CA TYR A 200 -7.18 -17.80 3.07
C TYR A 200 -5.89 -16.95 3.26
N GLU A 201 -5.86 -15.75 2.69
CA GLU A 201 -4.72 -14.83 2.86
C GLU A 201 -4.62 -14.36 4.32
N LEU A 202 -5.77 -14.04 4.95
CA LEU A 202 -5.79 -13.61 6.35
C LEU A 202 -5.30 -14.70 7.29
N GLU A 203 -5.78 -15.94 7.14
CA GLU A 203 -5.34 -17.09 7.96
C GLU A 203 -3.82 -17.29 7.90
N ARG A 204 -3.24 -17.27 6.69
CA ARG A 204 -1.79 -17.32 6.51
C ARG A 204 -1.06 -16.24 7.32
N ILE A 205 -1.54 -14.99 7.24
CA ILE A 205 -0.91 -13.86 7.94
C ILE A 205 -1.05 -14.00 9.47
N LEU A 206 -2.22 -14.44 9.96
CA LEU A 206 -2.46 -14.66 11.39
C LEU A 206 -1.58 -15.80 11.95
N GLU A 207 -1.33 -16.87 11.18
CA GLU A 207 -0.45 -17.98 11.56
C GLU A 207 1.02 -17.54 11.68
N LEU A 208 1.47 -16.59 10.88
CA LEU A 208 2.83 -16.04 10.96
C LEU A 208 3.09 -15.25 12.24
N LYS A 209 2.07 -14.73 12.92
CA LYS A 209 2.15 -13.97 14.19
C LYS A 209 3.20 -12.85 14.20
N SER A 210 3.46 -12.26 13.05
CA SER A 210 4.53 -11.29 12.84
C SER A 210 4.04 -9.90 12.47
N PHE A 211 2.75 -9.75 12.21
CA PHE A 211 2.16 -8.52 11.72
C PHE A 211 1.13 -7.95 12.71
N ASN A 212 1.22 -6.66 12.98
CA ASN A 212 0.33 -5.94 13.89
C ASN A 212 -0.55 -4.88 13.18
N LEU A 213 -0.37 -4.69 11.87
CA LEU A 213 -1.23 -3.88 11.01
C LEU A 213 -1.67 -4.75 9.83
N ILE A 214 -2.96 -5.06 9.74
CA ILE A 214 -3.52 -5.86 8.66
C ILE A 214 -4.57 -5.02 7.92
N GLY A 215 -4.34 -4.82 6.62
CA GLY A 215 -5.25 -4.17 5.70
C GLY A 215 -6.16 -5.19 5.02
N ILE A 216 -7.46 -5.05 5.20
CA ILE A 216 -8.46 -5.84 4.49
C ILE A 216 -8.90 -5.02 3.28
N ASN A 217 -8.44 -5.43 2.09
CA ASN A 217 -8.80 -4.73 0.87
C ASN A 217 -10.11 -5.28 0.29
N ASN A 218 -11.12 -4.41 0.27
CA ASN A 218 -12.45 -4.71 -0.25
C ASN A 218 -12.52 -4.76 -1.79
N ARG A 219 -11.41 -4.48 -2.48
CA ARG A 219 -11.34 -4.55 -3.94
C ARG A 219 -10.86 -5.93 -4.38
N ASP A 220 -11.70 -6.64 -5.12
CA ASP A 220 -11.30 -7.86 -5.81
C ASP A 220 -10.29 -7.53 -6.92
N LEU A 221 -9.09 -8.10 -6.84
CA LEU A 221 -8.00 -7.82 -7.78
C LEU A 221 -8.19 -8.41 -9.17
N LYS A 222 -9.20 -9.30 -9.37
CA LYS A 222 -9.51 -9.89 -10.67
C LYS A 222 -10.56 -9.09 -11.42
N THR A 223 -11.59 -8.62 -10.70
CA THR A 223 -12.77 -7.97 -11.28
C THR A 223 -12.78 -6.45 -11.08
N PHE A 224 -11.92 -5.93 -10.20
CA PHE A 224 -11.89 -4.56 -9.70
C PHE A 224 -13.17 -4.11 -8.98
N LYS A 225 -14.11 -5.00 -8.76
CA LYS A 225 -15.30 -4.70 -7.96
C LYS A 225 -14.90 -4.50 -6.50
N THR A 226 -15.58 -3.58 -5.86
CA THR A 226 -15.34 -3.24 -4.45
C THR A 226 -16.61 -3.55 -3.66
N ASP A 227 -16.48 -4.33 -2.57
CA ASP A 227 -17.60 -4.70 -1.70
C ASP A 227 -17.13 -4.74 -0.24
N LEU A 228 -17.68 -3.88 0.60
CA LEU A 228 -17.36 -3.81 2.05
C LEU A 228 -17.66 -5.11 2.80
N LYS A 229 -18.45 -6.01 2.21
CA LYS A 229 -18.70 -7.35 2.77
C LYS A 229 -17.41 -8.10 3.08
N THR A 230 -16.36 -7.91 2.30
CA THR A 230 -15.05 -8.53 2.58
C THR A 230 -14.56 -8.19 4.00
N SER A 231 -14.52 -6.90 4.36
CA SER A 231 -14.15 -6.48 5.71
C SER A 231 -15.13 -6.99 6.76
N ILE A 232 -16.44 -6.93 6.47
CA ILE A 232 -17.51 -7.34 7.40
C ILE A 232 -17.40 -8.84 7.72
N GLU A 233 -17.30 -9.69 6.71
CA GLU A 233 -17.24 -11.15 6.87
C GLU A 233 -15.97 -11.59 7.59
N LEU A 234 -14.82 -11.01 7.23
CA LEU A 234 -13.56 -11.32 7.89
C LEU A 234 -13.55 -10.87 9.34
N MET A 235 -14.05 -9.67 9.66
CA MET A 235 -14.13 -9.21 11.04
C MET A 235 -15.13 -10.03 11.87
N HIS A 236 -16.27 -10.43 11.31
CA HIS A 236 -17.19 -11.34 12.03
C HIS A 236 -16.54 -12.66 12.43
N THR A 237 -15.63 -13.17 11.60
CA THR A 237 -15.00 -14.46 11.84
C THR A 237 -13.76 -14.35 12.73
N TYR A 238 -12.94 -13.30 12.56
CA TYR A 238 -11.58 -13.23 13.12
C TYR A 238 -11.37 -12.12 14.16
N ALA A 239 -12.39 -11.30 14.52
CA ALA A 239 -12.23 -10.17 15.45
C ALA A 239 -11.56 -10.54 16.78
N ASP A 240 -11.91 -11.69 17.36
CA ASP A 240 -11.29 -12.18 18.60
C ASP A 240 -9.79 -12.45 18.46
N ILE A 241 -9.35 -12.89 17.27
CA ILE A 241 -7.93 -13.16 17.00
C ILE A 241 -7.19 -11.84 16.84
N PHE A 242 -7.77 -10.86 16.12
CA PHE A 242 -7.21 -9.52 16.02
C PHE A 242 -7.00 -8.91 17.41
N LEU A 243 -8.00 -9.00 18.28
CA LEU A 243 -7.91 -8.50 19.66
C LEU A 243 -6.83 -9.23 20.47
N LYS A 244 -6.82 -10.57 20.45
CA LYS A 244 -5.86 -11.40 21.20
C LYS A 244 -4.40 -11.19 20.77
N GLN A 245 -4.18 -10.91 19.50
CA GLN A 245 -2.85 -10.68 18.93
C GLN A 245 -2.44 -9.19 18.90
N ASN A 246 -3.28 -8.28 19.42
CA ASN A 246 -3.08 -6.82 19.36
C ASN A 246 -2.85 -6.31 17.92
N ILE A 247 -3.64 -6.80 16.98
CA ILE A 247 -3.57 -6.41 15.58
C ILE A 247 -4.57 -5.28 15.34
N ILE A 248 -4.15 -4.23 14.63
CA ILE A 248 -5.03 -3.16 14.16
C ILE A 248 -5.61 -3.58 12.79
N PRO A 249 -6.93 -3.85 12.69
CA PRO A 249 -7.60 -4.08 11.43
C PRO A 249 -7.85 -2.74 10.71
N ILE A 250 -7.44 -2.67 9.43
CA ILE A 250 -7.63 -1.52 8.56
C ILE A 250 -8.49 -1.96 7.39
N SER A 251 -9.58 -1.23 7.08
CA SER A 251 -10.38 -1.47 5.89
C SER A 251 -9.92 -0.57 4.75
N GLU A 252 -9.67 -1.15 3.58
CA GLU A 252 -9.19 -0.45 2.40
C GLU A 252 -10.18 -0.57 1.25
N SER A 253 -10.36 0.52 0.50
CA SER A 253 -11.26 0.61 -0.65
C SER A 253 -12.76 0.51 -0.32
N GLY A 254 -13.59 1.18 -1.12
CA GLY A 254 -15.06 1.04 -1.07
C GLY A 254 -15.77 1.91 -0.05
N ILE A 255 -15.07 2.79 0.65
CA ILE A 255 -15.66 3.70 1.65
C ILE A 255 -16.09 4.97 0.94
N ASN A 256 -17.41 5.24 0.87
CA ASN A 256 -17.98 6.32 0.08
C ASN A 256 -18.87 7.27 0.89
N CYS A 257 -19.42 6.82 2.01
CA CYS A 257 -20.36 7.60 2.84
C CYS A 257 -20.13 7.36 4.34
N ALA A 258 -20.79 8.15 5.18
CA ALA A 258 -20.67 8.04 6.63
C ALA A 258 -21.21 6.72 7.17
N GLU A 259 -22.24 6.17 6.54
CA GLU A 259 -22.85 4.88 6.89
C GLU A 259 -21.85 3.71 6.69
N ASP A 260 -20.99 3.80 5.68
CA ASP A 260 -19.91 2.83 5.47
C ASP A 260 -18.93 2.84 6.65
N LEU A 261 -18.54 4.04 7.10
CA LEU A 261 -17.64 4.21 8.25
C LEU A 261 -18.25 3.68 9.55
N GLU A 262 -19.52 3.99 9.80
CA GLU A 262 -20.22 3.50 11.01
C GLU A 262 -20.35 1.97 10.99
N SER A 263 -20.67 1.38 9.83
CA SER A 263 -20.71 -0.07 9.66
C SER A 263 -19.35 -0.71 9.98
N LEU A 264 -18.26 -0.15 9.45
CA LEU A 264 -16.91 -0.64 9.69
C LEU A 264 -16.49 -0.46 11.16
N ARG A 265 -16.82 0.68 11.77
CA ARG A 265 -16.56 0.95 13.19
C ARG A 265 -17.29 -0.03 14.10
N SER A 266 -18.55 -0.34 13.81
CA SER A 266 -19.39 -1.24 14.63
C SER A 266 -18.86 -2.67 14.70
N ILE A 267 -18.11 -3.12 13.69
CA ILE A 267 -17.47 -4.45 13.63
C ILE A 267 -16.02 -4.46 14.14
N GLY A 268 -15.52 -3.34 14.69
CA GLY A 268 -14.19 -3.26 15.29
C GLY A 268 -13.04 -2.89 14.34
N ILE A 269 -13.33 -2.36 13.15
CA ILE A 269 -12.29 -1.75 12.29
C ILE A 269 -11.73 -0.51 13.01
N MET A 270 -10.41 -0.47 13.14
CA MET A 270 -9.70 0.57 13.88
C MET A 270 -9.05 1.62 12.98
N GLY A 271 -8.82 1.29 11.72
CA GLY A 271 -8.29 2.20 10.71
C GLY A 271 -8.99 2.05 9.37
N VAL A 272 -8.98 3.12 8.56
CA VAL A 272 -9.50 3.10 7.19
C VAL A 272 -8.51 3.74 6.24
N LEU A 273 -8.30 3.15 5.06
CA LEU A 273 -7.49 3.72 4.00
C LEU A 273 -8.42 4.22 2.89
N ILE A 274 -8.43 5.54 2.69
CA ILE A 274 -9.35 6.24 1.78
C ILE A 274 -8.55 7.06 0.76
N GLY A 275 -8.75 6.77 -0.52
CA GLY A 275 -8.10 7.48 -1.62
C GLY A 275 -9.08 8.01 -2.64
N GLU A 276 -9.78 7.12 -3.36
CA GLU A 276 -10.64 7.48 -4.49
C GLU A 276 -11.70 8.52 -4.09
N THR A 277 -12.33 8.36 -2.94
CA THR A 277 -13.38 9.25 -2.43
C THR A 277 -12.88 10.69 -2.24
N PHE A 278 -11.65 10.86 -1.74
CA PHE A 278 -11.05 12.19 -1.57
C PHE A 278 -10.49 12.74 -2.88
N MET A 279 -9.82 11.89 -3.67
CA MET A 279 -9.14 12.35 -4.90
C MET A 279 -10.10 12.73 -6.03
N ARG A 280 -11.28 12.15 -6.06
CA ARG A 280 -12.30 12.43 -7.08
C ARG A 280 -12.95 13.80 -6.93
N GLU A 281 -13.05 14.30 -5.71
CA GLU A 281 -13.67 15.59 -5.41
C GLU A 281 -12.66 16.73 -5.56
N THR A 282 -13.08 17.85 -6.14
CA THR A 282 -12.24 19.05 -6.27
C THR A 282 -11.88 19.62 -4.89
N ASP A 283 -12.82 19.62 -3.96
CA ASP A 283 -12.66 20.06 -2.57
C ASP A 283 -12.53 18.86 -1.63
N ILE A 284 -11.28 18.56 -1.26
CA ILE A 284 -10.93 17.46 -0.35
C ILE A 284 -11.50 17.71 1.05
N GLU A 285 -11.49 18.95 1.53
CA GLU A 285 -12.00 19.29 2.85
C GLU A 285 -13.51 19.03 2.95
N GLN A 286 -14.25 19.43 1.92
CA GLN A 286 -15.68 19.15 1.86
C GLN A 286 -15.97 17.65 1.80
N SER A 287 -15.20 16.90 1.00
CA SER A 287 -15.33 15.44 0.92
C SER A 287 -15.07 14.77 2.27
N PHE A 288 -14.02 15.21 2.97
CA PHE A 288 -13.70 14.72 4.31
C PHE A 288 -14.84 15.01 5.30
N LYS A 289 -15.34 16.24 5.32
CA LYS A 289 -16.45 16.64 6.20
C LYS A 289 -17.72 15.83 5.97
N LYS A 290 -18.05 15.52 4.71
CA LYS A 290 -19.20 14.65 4.37
C LYS A 290 -19.08 13.26 4.98
N LEU A 291 -17.86 12.73 5.08
CA LEU A 291 -17.61 11.39 5.65
C LEU A 291 -17.56 11.40 7.19
N PHE A 292 -16.98 12.42 7.80
CA PHE A 292 -16.62 12.40 9.23
C PHE A 292 -17.39 13.36 10.12
N ASN A 293 -18.12 14.39 9.59
CA ASN A 293 -18.89 15.31 10.43
C ASN A 293 -20.25 14.77 10.89
N SER A 294 -20.60 13.56 10.48
CA SER A 294 -21.80 12.85 10.99
C SER A 294 -21.45 11.86 12.10
N ILE A 295 -20.20 11.79 12.47
CA ILE A 295 -19.63 10.94 13.52
C ILE A 295 -19.03 11.86 14.59
#